data_57f66b7ea29211d55fda0e7113667040
#
_entry.id   57f66b7ea29211d55fda0e7113667040
#
_cell.length_a   1.000
_cell.length_b   1.000
_cell.length_c   1.000
_cell.angle_alpha   90.00
_cell.angle_beta   90.00
_cell.angle_gamma   90.00
#
_symmetry.space_group_name_H-M   'P 1'
#
loop_
_entity.id
_entity.type
_entity.pdbx_description
1 polymer ?
#
loop_
_entity_poly.entity_id
_entity_poly.type
_entity_poly.pdbx_seq_one_letter_code
_entity_poly.pdbx_strand_id
1 'polypeptide(L)'
;NKVIRFGFRQSIAAMNLKQEETWRVKFSEIPSPLQKTGMSIALNFSVPVFVGNGFQPDMSFHFVKDEKNNTVLMAKNNGKAHFQITKFSIQDASGKVLKDIDTMKYILPDRHVSIPMDGFNTTSTKGLKFVMASNASKTSVVYDITEN
;
A
#
# COMPACT_ATOMS: atom_id res chain seq x y z
N ASN A 1 26.35 12.88 5.17
CA ASN A 1 25.15 12.64 4.33
C ASN A 1 25.61 12.32 2.91
N LYS A 2 25.22 11.15 2.40
CA LYS A 2 25.45 10.76 0.99
C LYS A 2 24.11 10.88 0.26
N VAL A 3 24.11 11.52 -0.91
CA VAL A 3 22.93 11.66 -1.77
C VAL A 3 23.16 10.83 -3.02
N ILE A 4 22.25 9.92 -3.29
CA ILE A 4 22.24 9.14 -4.54
C ILE A 4 21.11 9.70 -5.40
N ARG A 5 21.43 10.06 -6.64
CA ARG A 5 20.46 10.50 -7.64
C ARG A 5 20.42 9.49 -8.77
N PHE A 6 19.23 9.09 -9.16
CA PHE A 6 18.99 8.24 -10.32
C PHE A 6 17.84 8.80 -11.15
N GLY A 7 17.79 8.42 -12.41
CA GLY A 7 16.74 8.87 -13.34
C GLY A 7 16.67 8.00 -14.57
N PHE A 8 15.65 8.21 -15.37
CA PHE A 8 15.49 7.53 -16.65
C PHE A 8 16.18 8.28 -17.77
N ARG A 9 16.70 7.55 -18.76
CA ARG A 9 17.30 8.15 -19.96
C ARG A 9 16.25 8.74 -20.91
N GLN A 10 15.01 8.26 -20.81
CA GLN A 10 13.88 8.72 -21.61
C GLN A 10 12.90 9.49 -20.71
N SER A 11 12.16 10.41 -21.29
CA SER A 11 11.02 11.02 -20.60
C SER A 11 9.91 9.99 -20.38
N ILE A 12 9.15 10.10 -19.30
CA ILE A 12 8.01 9.21 -19.01
C ILE A 12 7.00 9.22 -20.16
N ALA A 13 6.78 10.38 -20.79
CA ALA A 13 5.90 10.50 -21.96
C ALA A 13 6.37 9.66 -23.15
N ALA A 14 7.69 9.55 -23.37
CA ALA A 14 8.26 8.75 -24.44
C ALA A 14 8.20 7.24 -24.19
N MET A 15 7.95 6.81 -22.95
CA MET A 15 7.83 5.38 -22.59
C MET A 15 6.51 4.76 -23.05
N ASN A 16 5.52 5.57 -23.43
CA ASN A 16 4.19 5.12 -23.88
C ASN A 16 3.52 4.09 -22.96
N LEU A 17 3.58 4.35 -21.64
CA LEU A 17 3.05 3.47 -20.63
C LEU A 17 1.52 3.39 -20.70
N LYS A 18 0.96 2.20 -20.52
CA LYS A 18 -0.50 1.97 -20.45
C LYS A 18 -1.03 1.95 -19.03
N GLN A 19 -0.15 1.80 -18.07
CA GLN A 19 -0.37 1.85 -16.63
C GLN A 19 0.94 2.21 -15.95
N GLU A 20 0.89 2.50 -14.66
CA GLU A 20 2.07 2.72 -13.86
C GLU A 20 2.94 1.45 -13.79
N GLU A 21 4.24 1.60 -14.03
CA GLU A 21 5.23 0.56 -13.84
C GLU A 21 5.86 0.65 -12.44
N THR A 22 6.16 -0.50 -11.89
CA THR A 22 6.79 -0.61 -10.58
C THR A 22 8.18 -1.20 -10.70
N TRP A 23 9.14 -0.45 -10.22
CA TRP A 23 10.54 -0.83 -10.15
C TRP A 23 10.96 -0.95 -8.69
N ARG A 24 12.04 -1.68 -8.45
CA ARG A 24 12.63 -1.79 -7.11
C ARG A 24 14.12 -1.50 -7.18
N VAL A 25 14.54 -0.46 -6.48
CA VAL A 25 15.95 -0.10 -6.35
C VAL A 25 16.47 -0.68 -5.05
N LYS A 26 17.49 -1.54 -5.16
CA LYS A 26 18.16 -2.15 -4.02
C LYS A 26 19.47 -1.42 -3.77
N PHE A 27 19.66 -0.99 -2.53
CA PHE A 27 20.91 -0.41 -2.04
C PHE A 27 21.58 -1.44 -1.13
N SER A 28 22.84 -1.75 -1.41
CA SER A 28 23.63 -2.66 -0.60
C SER A 28 24.91 -1.95 -0.20
N GLU A 29 25.18 -1.89 1.09
CA GLU A 29 26.44 -1.40 1.59
C GLU A 29 27.53 -2.44 1.35
N ILE A 30 28.67 -2.00 0.82
CA ILE A 30 29.87 -2.83 0.69
C ILE A 30 30.71 -2.57 1.92
N PRO A 31 30.88 -3.57 2.81
CA PRO A 31 31.71 -3.40 4.00
C PRO A 31 33.15 -3.04 3.64
N SER A 32 33.74 -2.13 4.41
CA SER A 32 35.15 -1.78 4.22
C SER A 32 36.05 -2.95 4.63
N PRO A 33 36.98 -3.37 3.78
CA PRO A 33 37.93 -4.45 4.10
C PRO A 33 38.96 -4.10 5.20
N LEU A 34 38.99 -2.84 5.64
CA LEU A 34 39.99 -2.33 6.57
C LEU A 34 39.62 -2.46 8.06
N GLN A 35 38.40 -2.91 8.40
CA GLN A 35 38.04 -3.14 9.81
C GLN A 35 38.52 -4.52 10.26
N LYS A 36 39.68 -4.56 10.90
CA LYS A 36 40.27 -5.80 11.43
C LYS A 36 39.75 -6.20 12.80
N THR A 37 39.02 -5.36 13.51
CA THR A 37 38.49 -5.61 14.86
C THR A 37 37.13 -4.95 15.03
N GLY A 38 36.17 -5.68 15.56
CA GLY A 38 34.80 -5.18 15.86
C GLY A 38 33.69 -5.80 15.04
N MET A 39 32.43 -5.50 15.41
CA MET A 39 31.25 -5.90 14.69
C MET A 39 31.01 -4.95 13.52
N SER A 40 30.86 -5.47 12.31
CA SER A 40 30.47 -4.70 11.12
C SER A 40 29.03 -5.02 10.75
N ILE A 41 28.19 -4.00 10.64
CA ILE A 41 26.82 -4.11 10.18
C ILE A 41 26.74 -3.53 8.78
N ALA A 42 26.39 -4.36 7.78
CA ALA A 42 26.12 -3.91 6.42
C ALA A 42 24.64 -3.65 6.24
N LEU A 43 24.29 -2.45 5.79
CA LEU A 43 22.92 -2.05 5.54
C LEU A 43 22.49 -2.44 4.12
N ASN A 44 21.35 -3.13 4.02
CA ASN A 44 20.69 -3.42 2.77
C ASN A 44 19.25 -2.91 2.84
N PHE A 45 18.84 -2.07 1.90
CA PHE A 45 17.45 -1.63 1.82
C PHE A 45 16.98 -1.56 0.37
N SER A 46 15.69 -1.69 0.19
CA SER A 46 15.05 -1.71 -1.11
C SER A 46 13.88 -0.73 -1.12
N VAL A 47 13.88 0.15 -2.13
CA VAL A 47 12.90 1.22 -2.28
C VAL A 47 12.05 0.95 -3.52
N PRO A 48 10.71 0.95 -3.42
CA PRO A 48 9.86 0.92 -4.59
C PRO A 48 9.95 2.26 -5.33
N VAL A 49 9.92 2.19 -6.65
CA VAL A 49 9.87 3.36 -7.54
C VAL A 49 8.71 3.15 -8.49
N PHE A 50 7.76 4.05 -8.46
CA PHE A 50 6.57 4.03 -9.30
C PHE A 50 6.74 5.01 -10.44
N VAL A 51 6.51 4.54 -11.66
CA VAL A 51 6.76 5.30 -12.89
C VAL A 51 5.49 5.36 -13.72
N GLY A 52 4.97 6.55 -13.85
CA GLY A 52 3.75 6.81 -14.62
C GLY A 52 3.31 8.25 -14.46
N ASN A 53 2.40 8.72 -15.30
CA ASN A 53 1.82 10.05 -15.21
C ASN A 53 0.34 9.97 -15.60
N GLY A 54 -0.52 10.60 -14.79
CA GLY A 54 -1.96 10.70 -15.07
C GLY A 54 -2.76 9.44 -14.78
N PHE A 55 -2.13 8.34 -14.35
CA PHE A 55 -2.85 7.15 -13.92
C PHE A 55 -3.46 7.33 -12.53
N GLN A 56 -4.58 6.65 -12.26
CA GLN A 56 -5.26 6.70 -10.97
C GLN A 56 -5.54 5.27 -10.47
N PRO A 57 -5.51 5.05 -9.15
CA PRO A 57 -6.00 3.82 -8.55
C PRO A 57 -7.55 3.80 -8.61
N ASP A 58 -8.11 2.59 -8.66
CA ASP A 58 -9.55 2.34 -8.54
C ASP A 58 -9.76 1.20 -7.53
N MET A 59 -10.14 1.57 -6.32
CA MET A 59 -10.15 0.66 -5.19
C MET A 59 -11.54 0.15 -4.86
N SER A 60 -11.62 -1.16 -4.61
CA SER A 60 -12.79 -1.81 -4.02
C SER A 60 -12.41 -2.57 -2.76
N PHE A 61 -13.32 -2.59 -1.78
CA PHE A 61 -13.15 -3.22 -0.48
C PHE A 61 -14.34 -4.11 -0.16
N HIS A 62 -14.08 -5.35 0.28
CA HIS A 62 -15.10 -6.26 0.77
C HIS A 62 -14.53 -7.20 1.84
N PHE A 63 -15.39 -7.70 2.71
CA PHE A 63 -14.98 -8.70 3.68
C PHE A 63 -15.14 -10.11 3.11
N VAL A 64 -14.16 -10.94 3.41
CA VAL A 64 -14.18 -12.38 3.15
C VAL A 64 -13.86 -13.14 4.43
N LYS A 65 -14.17 -14.43 4.46
CA LYS A 65 -13.70 -15.35 5.50
C LYS A 65 -12.50 -16.12 4.99
N ASP A 66 -11.46 -16.24 5.82
CA ASP A 66 -10.34 -17.10 5.54
C ASP A 66 -10.68 -18.58 5.84
N GLU A 67 -9.74 -19.49 5.59
CA GLU A 67 -9.91 -20.92 5.83
C GLU A 67 -10.19 -21.26 7.31
N LYS A 68 -9.84 -20.38 8.23
CA LYS A 68 -10.07 -20.49 9.67
C LYS A 68 -11.32 -19.75 10.14
N ASN A 69 -12.15 -19.28 9.20
CA ASN A 69 -13.34 -18.47 9.45
C ASN A 69 -13.08 -17.10 10.12
N ASN A 70 -11.85 -16.56 10.04
CA ASN A 70 -11.57 -15.21 10.48
C ASN A 70 -12.01 -14.21 9.42
N THR A 71 -12.39 -13.02 9.88
CA THR A 71 -12.73 -11.91 8.97
C THR A 71 -11.45 -11.31 8.39
N VAL A 72 -11.44 -11.14 7.08
CA VAL A 72 -10.34 -10.54 6.31
C VAL A 72 -10.91 -9.45 5.43
N LEU A 73 -10.30 -8.28 5.41
CA LEU A 73 -10.61 -7.22 4.46
C LEU A 73 -9.83 -7.48 3.18
N MET A 74 -10.54 -7.75 2.09
CA MET A 74 -9.98 -7.83 0.75
C MET A 74 -10.00 -6.44 0.13
N ALA A 75 -8.83 -5.92 -0.23
CA ALA A 75 -8.67 -4.66 -0.94
C ALA A 75 -8.14 -4.95 -2.33
N LYS A 76 -8.89 -4.58 -3.38
CA LYS A 76 -8.55 -4.81 -4.79
C LYS A 76 -8.41 -3.48 -5.50
N ASN A 77 -7.37 -3.36 -6.32
CA ASN A 77 -7.12 -2.22 -7.18
C ASN A 77 -7.39 -2.59 -8.64
N ASN A 78 -8.46 -2.06 -9.21
CA ASN A 78 -8.83 -2.23 -10.61
C ASN A 78 -8.29 -1.08 -11.49
N GLY A 79 -7.59 -0.12 -10.89
CA GLY A 79 -7.04 1.06 -11.56
C GLY A 79 -5.69 0.82 -12.21
N LYS A 80 -5.09 1.91 -12.66
CA LYS A 80 -3.84 1.92 -13.44
C LYS A 80 -2.64 2.50 -12.69
N ALA A 81 -2.83 2.98 -11.44
CA ALA A 81 -1.77 3.42 -10.54
C ALA A 81 -1.80 2.59 -9.26
N HIS A 82 -0.67 2.54 -8.54
CA HIS A 82 -0.62 1.90 -7.23
C HIS A 82 -1.49 2.65 -6.21
N PHE A 83 -1.96 1.94 -5.21
CA PHE A 83 -2.58 2.49 -4.03
C PHE A 83 -1.78 2.09 -2.78
N GLN A 84 -1.45 3.05 -1.95
CA GLN A 84 -0.77 2.79 -0.67
C GLN A 84 -1.78 2.83 0.46
N ILE A 85 -1.97 1.71 1.14
CA ILE A 85 -2.69 1.65 2.40
C ILE A 85 -1.69 1.87 3.53
N THR A 86 -2.05 2.82 4.41
CA THR A 86 -1.36 3.08 5.67
C THR A 86 -2.34 2.84 6.82
N LYS A 87 -2.28 3.60 7.87
CA LYS A 87 -3.28 3.55 8.94
C LYS A 87 -4.67 3.87 8.41
N PHE A 88 -5.65 3.01 8.70
CA PHE A 88 -7.04 3.20 8.33
C PHE A 88 -7.99 2.76 9.45
N SER A 89 -9.24 3.20 9.38
CA SER A 89 -10.32 2.76 10.25
C SER A 89 -11.48 2.16 9.46
N ILE A 90 -12.17 1.22 10.08
CA ILE A 90 -13.50 0.80 9.66
C ILE A 90 -14.50 1.59 10.49
N GLN A 91 -15.41 2.27 9.80
CA GLN A 91 -16.44 3.10 10.41
C GLN A 91 -17.82 2.63 10.00
N ASP A 92 -18.81 2.84 10.86
CA ASP A 92 -20.22 2.64 10.51
C ASP A 92 -20.82 3.86 9.79
N ALA A 93 -22.07 3.78 9.41
CA ALA A 93 -22.79 4.85 8.72
C ALA A 93 -22.88 6.16 9.53
N SER A 94 -22.75 6.11 10.86
CA SER A 94 -22.74 7.28 11.72
C SER A 94 -21.36 7.93 11.85
N GLY A 95 -20.32 7.29 11.31
CA GLY A 95 -18.92 7.72 11.44
C GLY A 95 -18.23 7.20 12.70
N LYS A 96 -18.89 6.32 13.47
CA LYS A 96 -18.28 5.69 14.64
C LYS A 96 -17.20 4.71 14.19
N VAL A 97 -16.02 4.84 14.76
CA VAL A 97 -14.90 3.91 14.53
C VAL A 97 -15.21 2.57 15.21
N LEU A 98 -15.21 1.51 14.40
CA LEU A 98 -15.40 0.13 14.86
C LEU A 98 -14.07 -0.60 15.01
N LYS A 99 -13.09 -0.27 14.16
CA LYS A 99 -11.76 -0.86 14.17
C LYS A 99 -10.73 0.10 13.57
N ASP A 100 -9.58 0.23 14.24
CA ASP A 100 -8.39 0.90 13.71
C ASP A 100 -7.34 -0.15 13.34
N ILE A 101 -6.69 0.03 12.21
CA ILE A 101 -5.63 -0.84 11.70
C ILE A 101 -4.44 0.02 11.30
N ASP A 102 -3.28 -0.31 11.84
CA ASP A 102 -2.00 0.25 11.43
C ASP A 102 -1.28 -0.78 10.54
N THR A 103 -1.01 -0.40 9.29
CA THR A 103 -0.37 -1.27 8.31
C THR A 103 0.32 -0.42 7.24
N MET A 104 1.21 -1.02 6.46
CA MET A 104 1.75 -0.40 5.25
C MET A 104 1.74 -1.43 4.12
N LYS A 105 0.90 -1.24 3.14
CA LYS A 105 0.78 -2.10 1.96
C LYS A 105 0.65 -1.28 0.70
N TYR A 106 1.33 -1.73 -0.37
CA TYR A 106 1.11 -1.23 -1.72
C TYR A 106 0.26 -2.24 -2.49
N ILE A 107 -0.76 -1.75 -3.18
CA ILE A 107 -1.60 -2.54 -4.06
C ILE A 107 -1.37 -2.03 -5.47
N LEU A 108 -0.68 -2.82 -6.26
CA LEU A 108 -0.34 -2.49 -7.64
C LEU A 108 -1.58 -2.58 -8.54
N PRO A 109 -1.53 -2.02 -9.76
CA PRO A 109 -2.59 -2.20 -10.76
C PRO A 109 -2.98 -3.66 -10.94
N ASP A 110 -4.29 -3.92 -11.02
CA ASP A 110 -4.89 -5.26 -11.19
C ASP A 110 -4.50 -6.30 -10.11
N ARG A 111 -4.13 -5.82 -8.90
CA ARG A 111 -3.77 -6.67 -7.76
C ARG A 111 -4.71 -6.47 -6.59
N HIS A 112 -4.68 -7.43 -5.68
CA HIS A 112 -5.37 -7.37 -4.40
C HIS A 112 -4.46 -7.74 -3.25
N VAL A 113 -4.86 -7.34 -2.05
CA VAL A 113 -4.23 -7.75 -0.80
C VAL A 113 -5.30 -8.12 0.22
N SER A 114 -4.96 -9.07 1.06
CA SER A 114 -5.77 -9.47 2.21
C SER A 114 -5.20 -8.83 3.47
N ILE A 115 -6.07 -8.21 4.27
CA ILE A 115 -5.72 -7.58 5.54
C ILE A 115 -6.48 -8.29 6.65
N PRO A 116 -5.80 -9.03 7.54
CA PRO A 116 -6.45 -9.69 8.66
C PRO A 116 -7.16 -8.66 9.57
N MET A 117 -8.37 -8.98 9.99
CA MET A 117 -9.22 -8.14 10.83
C MET A 117 -9.40 -8.78 12.21
N ASP A 118 -8.28 -9.07 12.88
CA ASP A 118 -8.26 -9.81 14.14
C ASP A 118 -9.21 -9.21 15.17
N GLY A 119 -10.09 -10.04 15.72
CA GLY A 119 -11.09 -9.64 16.70
C GLY A 119 -12.24 -8.78 16.13
N PHE A 120 -12.28 -8.54 14.82
CA PHE A 120 -13.39 -7.85 14.18
C PHE A 120 -14.38 -8.86 13.59
N ASN A 121 -15.59 -8.86 14.13
CA ASN A 121 -16.69 -9.66 13.61
C ASN A 121 -17.86 -8.73 13.27
N THR A 122 -18.38 -8.87 12.09
CA THR A 122 -19.59 -8.17 11.67
C THR A 122 -20.57 -9.17 11.04
N THR A 123 -21.82 -8.97 11.33
CA THR A 123 -22.93 -9.74 10.73
C THR A 123 -23.49 -9.07 9.48
N SER A 124 -23.13 -7.81 9.25
CA SER A 124 -23.56 -7.04 8.07
C SER A 124 -22.46 -6.05 7.69
N THR A 125 -22.26 -5.90 6.41
CA THR A 125 -21.34 -4.90 5.84
C THR A 125 -22.05 -3.61 5.45
N LYS A 126 -23.39 -3.59 5.53
CA LYS A 126 -24.21 -2.46 5.10
C LYS A 126 -23.83 -1.17 5.84
N GLY A 127 -23.43 -0.16 5.07
CA GLY A 127 -23.05 1.15 5.57
C GLY A 127 -21.68 1.22 6.23
N LEU A 128 -20.87 0.14 6.18
CA LEU A 128 -19.49 0.18 6.63
C LEU A 128 -18.61 0.90 5.61
N LYS A 129 -17.66 1.66 6.13
CA LYS A 129 -16.73 2.47 5.33
C LYS A 129 -15.30 2.17 5.74
N PHE A 130 -14.44 2.07 4.72
CA PHE A 130 -13.00 2.16 4.87
C PHE A 130 -12.60 3.64 4.83
N VAL A 131 -11.95 4.11 5.88
CA VAL A 131 -11.54 5.52 6.01
C VAL A 131 -10.05 5.59 6.30
N MET A 132 -9.31 6.25 5.43
CA MET A 132 -7.86 6.41 5.56
C MET A 132 -7.49 7.89 5.47
N ALA A 133 -6.61 8.37 6.36
CA ALA A 133 -6.03 9.70 6.23
C ALA A 133 -5.16 9.78 4.97
N SER A 134 -5.37 10.79 4.15
CA SER A 134 -4.50 11.03 2.99
C SER A 134 -3.19 11.66 3.45
N ASN A 135 -2.06 11.09 3.03
CA ASN A 135 -0.74 11.67 3.30
C ASN A 135 -0.49 12.97 2.51
N ALA A 136 -1.25 13.19 1.43
CA ALA A 136 -1.08 14.33 0.53
C ALA A 136 -2.02 15.51 0.82
N SER A 137 -3.11 15.27 1.55
CA SER A 137 -4.11 16.29 1.88
C SER A 137 -4.65 16.06 3.30
N LYS A 138 -5.18 17.12 3.93
CA LYS A 138 -5.87 17.00 5.23
C LYS A 138 -7.22 16.27 5.13
N THR A 139 -7.59 15.81 3.95
CA THR A 139 -8.86 15.10 3.68
C THR A 139 -8.66 13.60 3.79
N SER A 140 -9.63 12.92 4.40
CA SER A 140 -9.66 11.46 4.43
C SER A 140 -10.14 10.91 3.09
N VAL A 141 -9.57 9.78 2.68
CA VAL A 141 -10.07 8.97 1.58
C VAL A 141 -11.07 7.98 2.15
N VAL A 142 -12.27 7.94 1.57
CA VAL A 142 -13.39 7.12 2.06
C VAL A 142 -13.89 6.22 0.93
N TYR A 143 -14.02 4.94 1.22
CA TYR A 143 -14.61 3.95 0.33
C TYR A 143 -15.71 3.18 1.05
N ASP A 144 -16.79 2.86 0.36
CA ASP A 144 -17.79 1.94 0.88
C ASP A 144 -17.25 0.51 0.85
N ILE A 145 -17.61 -0.28 1.86
CA ILE A 145 -17.31 -1.71 1.92
C ILE A 145 -18.52 -2.45 1.39
N THR A 146 -18.33 -3.13 0.28
CA THR A 146 -19.41 -3.87 -0.39
C THR A 146 -19.53 -5.30 0.14
N GLU A 147 -20.70 -5.89 -0.05
CA GLU A 147 -20.89 -7.34 0.08
C GLU A 147 -20.28 -8.04 -1.14
N ASN A 148 -19.75 -9.24 -0.93
CA ASN A 148 -19.17 -10.07 -1.98
C ASN A 148 -20.24 -10.93 -2.62
#